data_5e360aab380261e9351c3bfe88c7a90a
#
_entry.id   5e360aab380261e9351c3bfe88c7a90a
#
_cell.length_a   1.000
_cell.length_b   1.000
_cell.length_c   1.000
_cell.angle_alpha   90.00
_cell.angle_beta   90.00
_cell.angle_gamma   90.00
#
_symmetry.space_group_name_H-M   'P 1'
#
loop_
_entity.id
_entity.type
_entity.pdbx_description
1 polymer ?
#
loop_
_entity_poly.entity_id
_entity_poly.type
_entity_poly.pdbx_seq_one_letter_code
_entity_poly.pdbx_strand_id
1 'polypeptide(L)'
;MTFIAREISIGTAATPIGTATPKNTHELTLGNDYNKNIYIGGADVTVGAGYSIPKAEHVTVKIGNGDVLYAISDTAGSELHVYDFQLD
;
A
#
# COMPACT_ATOMS: atom_id res chain seq x y z
N MET A 1 -14.24 15.05 -1.89
CA MET A 1 -13.04 14.20 -2.06
C MET A 1 -11.97 14.62 -1.08
N THR A 2 -11.33 13.68 -0.44
CA THR A 2 -10.26 13.91 0.54
C THR A 2 -8.96 13.31 0.02
N PHE A 3 -7.87 14.03 0.23
CA PHE A 3 -6.55 13.57 -0.18
C PHE A 3 -5.60 13.59 1.03
N ILE A 4 -4.94 12.48 1.27
CA ILE A 4 -3.96 12.34 2.36
C ILE A 4 -2.68 11.73 1.78
N ALA A 5 -1.55 12.36 2.05
CA ALA A 5 -0.24 11.84 1.68
C ALA A 5 0.47 11.33 2.95
N ARG A 6 1.01 10.12 2.88
CA ARG A 6 1.69 9.51 4.02
C ARG A 6 2.95 8.79 3.56
N GLU A 7 3.87 8.62 4.50
CA GLU A 7 5.03 7.76 4.33
C GLU A 7 4.99 6.70 5.42
N ILE A 8 5.00 5.43 5.03
CA ILE A 8 4.83 4.33 5.96
C ILE A 8 6.06 3.44 5.90
N SER A 9 6.59 3.12 7.07
CA SER A 9 7.70 2.17 7.18
C SER A 9 7.16 0.75 7.03
N ILE A 10 7.70 0.02 6.06
CA ILE A 10 7.29 -1.36 5.77
C ILE A 10 8.41 -2.30 6.19
N GLY A 11 8.04 -3.29 6.97
CA GLY A 11 8.98 -4.31 7.44
C GLY A 11 8.69 -5.67 6.83
N THR A 12 9.17 -6.71 7.49
CA THR A 12 9.04 -8.09 7.05
C THR A 12 7.74 -8.75 7.54
N ALA A 13 6.83 -7.96 8.10
CA ALA A 13 5.49 -8.41 8.48
C ALA A 13 4.45 -7.55 7.76
N ALA A 14 3.30 -8.13 7.44
CA ALA A 14 2.24 -7.40 6.75
C ALA A 14 1.77 -6.21 7.58
N THR A 15 1.77 -5.03 6.96
CA THR A 15 1.44 -3.76 7.60
C THR A 15 0.30 -3.11 6.84
N PRO A 16 -0.79 -2.68 7.51
CA PRO A 16 -1.88 -2.01 6.81
C PRO A 16 -1.43 -0.64 6.31
N ILE A 17 -1.72 -0.34 5.05
CA ILE A 17 -1.32 0.90 4.40
C ILE A 17 -2.49 1.74 3.91
N GLY A 18 -3.69 1.18 3.88
CA GLY A 18 -4.88 1.93 3.52
C GLY A 18 -6.12 1.15 3.85
N THR A 19 -7.12 1.85 4.38
CA THR A 19 -8.41 1.27 4.74
C THR A 19 -9.51 2.08 4.09
N ALA A 20 -10.35 1.44 3.28
CA ALA A 20 -11.53 2.08 2.73
C ALA A 20 -12.66 2.03 3.76
N THR A 21 -13.36 3.15 3.92
CA THR A 21 -14.56 3.17 4.75
C THR A 21 -15.72 2.49 4.02
N PRO A 22 -16.71 1.93 4.74
CA PRO A 22 -17.89 1.38 4.08
C PRO A 22 -18.56 2.41 3.16
N LYS A 23 -18.96 1.97 1.98
CA LYS A 23 -19.61 2.77 0.94
C LYS A 23 -18.70 3.78 0.25
N ASN A 24 -17.47 3.96 0.68
CA ASN A 24 -16.53 4.86 0.05
C ASN A 24 -15.49 4.08 -0.73
N THR A 25 -15.03 4.67 -1.84
CA THR A 25 -13.95 4.11 -2.63
C THR A 25 -12.72 4.99 -2.44
N HIS A 26 -11.59 4.35 -2.19
CA HIS A 26 -10.31 5.04 -2.08
C HIS A 26 -9.43 4.60 -3.25
N GLU A 27 -8.74 5.57 -3.84
CA GLU A 27 -7.70 5.30 -4.83
C GLU A 27 -6.35 5.58 -4.18
N LEU A 28 -5.52 4.56 -4.12
CA LEU A 28 -4.22 4.65 -3.49
C LEU A 28 -3.13 4.63 -4.55
N THR A 29 -2.32 5.67 -4.61
CA THR A 29 -1.11 5.68 -5.42
C THR A 29 0.06 5.39 -4.50
N LEU A 30 0.77 4.30 -4.79
CA LEU A 30 1.82 3.77 -3.95
C LEU A 30 3.15 3.95 -4.65
N GLY A 31 4.08 4.66 -4.01
CA GLY A 31 5.39 4.92 -4.59
C GLY A 31 6.48 4.22 -3.80
N ASN A 32 7.28 3.40 -4.47
CA ASN A 32 8.43 2.74 -3.89
C ASN A 32 9.69 3.47 -4.35
N ASP A 33 10.12 4.47 -3.59
CA ASP A 33 11.26 5.30 -3.94
C ASP A 33 12.59 4.70 -3.49
N TYR A 34 12.56 3.58 -2.79
CA TYR A 34 13.76 2.91 -2.29
C TYR A 34 14.15 1.76 -3.21
N ASN A 35 15.36 1.27 -3.00
CA ASN A 35 15.86 0.12 -3.73
C ASN A 35 15.53 -1.21 -3.05
N LYS A 36 14.40 -1.25 -2.35
CA LYS A 36 13.88 -2.44 -1.67
C LYS A 36 12.64 -2.95 -2.40
N ASN A 37 12.37 -4.24 -2.28
CA ASN A 37 11.18 -4.83 -2.87
C ASN A 37 10.01 -4.73 -1.91
N ILE A 38 8.89 -4.19 -2.37
CA ILE A 38 7.66 -4.07 -1.59
C ILE A 38 6.56 -4.81 -2.33
N TYR A 39 5.75 -5.56 -1.59
CA TYR A 39 4.64 -6.34 -2.12
C TYR A 39 3.36 -5.93 -1.40
N ILE A 40 2.25 -5.90 -2.12
CA ILE A 40 0.96 -5.50 -1.56
C ILE A 40 -0.06 -6.61 -1.75
N GLY A 41 -1.06 -6.62 -0.89
CA GLY A 41 -2.13 -7.61 -0.93
C GLY A 41 -3.04 -7.53 0.27
N GLY A 42 -3.71 -8.62 0.59
CA GLY A 42 -4.57 -8.74 1.77
C GLY A 42 -3.77 -8.97 3.03
N ALA A 43 -4.47 -9.24 4.13
CA ALA A 43 -3.85 -9.40 5.45
C ALA A 43 -2.84 -10.56 5.52
N ASP A 44 -2.94 -11.51 4.60
CA ASP A 44 -2.06 -12.67 4.53
C ASP A 44 -0.97 -12.51 3.46
N VAL A 45 -0.71 -11.30 2.98
CA VAL A 45 0.32 -11.05 1.97
C VAL A 45 1.69 -11.51 2.46
N THR A 46 2.45 -12.14 1.55
CA THR A 46 3.83 -12.55 1.82
C THR A 46 4.72 -12.08 0.67
N VAL A 47 6.02 -12.11 0.89
CA VAL A 47 6.98 -11.72 -0.13
C VAL A 47 6.85 -12.58 -1.40
N GLY A 48 6.46 -13.84 -1.25
CA GLY A 48 6.27 -14.73 -2.38
C GLY A 48 4.88 -14.70 -3.01
N ALA A 49 3.92 -14.03 -2.40
CA ALA A 49 2.50 -14.10 -2.81
C ALA A 49 1.82 -12.73 -2.74
N GLY A 50 2.52 -11.67 -3.10
CA GLY A 50 1.97 -10.33 -3.17
C GLY A 50 2.18 -9.72 -4.54
N TYR A 51 1.49 -8.62 -4.81
CA TYR A 51 1.73 -7.84 -6.02
C TYR A 51 2.96 -6.97 -5.80
N SER A 52 3.98 -7.17 -6.60
CA SER A 52 5.25 -6.47 -6.46
C SER A 52 5.16 -5.01 -6.93
N ILE A 53 5.69 -4.09 -6.12
CA ILE A 53 5.96 -2.73 -6.56
C ILE A 53 7.47 -2.66 -6.81
N PRO A 54 7.91 -2.59 -8.07
CA PRO A 54 9.34 -2.56 -8.37
C PRO A 54 10.01 -1.31 -7.80
N LYS A 55 11.32 -1.37 -7.67
CA LYS A 55 12.13 -0.23 -7.21
C LYS A 55 11.88 0.98 -8.10
N ALA A 56 11.74 2.16 -7.47
CA ALA A 56 11.55 3.43 -8.16
C ALA A 56 10.30 3.48 -9.04
N GLU A 57 9.30 2.65 -8.75
CA GLU A 57 8.06 2.57 -9.52
C GLU A 57 6.86 2.97 -8.67
N HIS A 58 5.76 3.28 -9.34
CA HIS A 58 4.50 3.63 -8.72
C HIS A 58 3.40 2.71 -9.22
N VAL A 59 2.41 2.45 -8.37
CA VAL A 59 1.24 1.67 -8.74
C VAL A 59 0.01 2.32 -8.12
N THR A 60 -1.12 2.26 -8.84
CA THR A 60 -2.40 2.79 -8.37
C THR A 60 -3.37 1.64 -8.16
N VAL A 61 -4.02 1.63 -6.99
CA VAL A 61 -4.94 0.57 -6.58
C VAL A 61 -6.21 1.22 -6.04
N LYS A 62 -7.36 0.65 -6.38
CA LYS A 62 -8.65 1.08 -5.80
C LYS A 62 -9.13 0.05 -4.79
N ILE A 63 -9.59 0.53 -3.65
CA ILE A 63 -10.19 -0.31 -2.62
C ILE A 63 -11.52 0.30 -2.19
N GLY A 64 -12.44 -0.54 -1.75
CA GLY A 64 -13.76 -0.09 -1.32
C GLY A 64 -14.40 -1.05 -0.33
N ASN A 65 -15.58 -0.69 0.19
CA ASN A 65 -16.39 -1.54 1.07
C ASN A 65 -15.66 -2.01 2.33
N GLY A 66 -14.82 -1.15 2.91
CA GLY A 66 -14.10 -1.51 4.12
C GLY A 66 -12.88 -2.38 3.89
N ASP A 67 -12.45 -2.54 2.65
CA ASP A 67 -11.23 -3.28 2.35
C ASP A 67 -10.02 -2.63 3.00
N VAL A 68 -9.07 -3.45 3.40
CA VAL A 68 -7.79 -2.99 3.93
C VAL A 68 -6.67 -3.52 3.05
N LEU A 69 -5.81 -2.62 2.60
CA LEU A 69 -4.64 -2.98 1.80
C LEU A 69 -3.43 -3.09 2.72
N TYR A 70 -2.67 -4.16 2.57
CA TYR A 70 -1.47 -4.43 3.34
C TYR A 70 -0.25 -4.43 2.45
N ALA A 71 0.90 -4.13 3.03
CA ALA A 71 2.19 -4.20 2.35
C ALA A 71 3.19 -4.95 3.21
N ILE A 72 4.14 -5.58 2.53
CA ILE A 72 5.23 -6.32 3.17
C ILE A 72 6.49 -6.13 2.32
N SER A 73 7.65 -6.16 2.96
CA SER A 73 8.93 -6.05 2.27
C SER A 73 9.82 -7.24 2.63
N ASP A 74 10.77 -7.53 1.77
CA ASP A 74 11.81 -8.52 2.07
C ASP A 74 12.91 -7.95 2.98
N THR A 75 12.86 -6.66 3.28
CA THR A 75 13.87 -5.96 4.09
C THR A 75 13.19 -5.02 5.05
N ALA A 76 13.55 -5.08 6.32
CA ALA A 76 13.03 -4.16 7.32
C ALA A 76 13.48 -2.72 7.03
N GLY A 77 12.63 -1.75 7.38
CA GLY A 77 12.95 -0.35 7.21
C GLY A 77 12.74 0.19 5.81
N SER A 78 12.03 -0.53 4.97
CA SER A 78 11.61 0.00 3.66
C SER A 78 10.54 1.07 3.86
N GLU A 79 10.52 2.08 2.99
CA GLU A 79 9.53 3.14 3.09
C GLU A 79 8.64 3.15 1.85
N LEU A 80 7.34 3.31 2.08
CA LEU A 80 6.35 3.37 1.03
C LEU A 80 5.62 4.71 1.12
N HIS A 81 5.58 5.44 0.02
CA HIS A 81 4.79 6.65 -0.08
C HIS A 81 3.37 6.29 -0.50
N VAL A 82 2.39 6.75 0.26
CA VAL A 82 0.98 6.45 0.01
C VAL A 82 0.24 7.76 -0.20
N TYR A 83 -0.38 7.90 -1.37
CA TYR A 83 -1.28 9.01 -1.67
C TYR A 83 -2.69 8.43 -1.72
N ASP A 84 -3.51 8.81 -0.75
CA ASP A 84 -4.84 8.26 -0.53
C ASP A 84 -5.88 9.28 -0.95
N PHE A 85 -6.64 8.96 -2.00
CA PHE A 85 -7.76 9.76 -2.46
C PHE A 85 -9.07 9.07 -2.10
N GLN A 86 -9.89 9.71 -1.29
CA GLN A 86 -11.25 9.26 -1.06
C GLN A 86 -12.12 9.87 -2.15
N LEU A 87 -12.76 9.03 -2.95
CA LEU A 87 -13.37 9.46 -4.21
C LEU A 87 -14.83 9.94 -4.09
N ASP A 88 -15.43 9.94 -2.92
CA ASP A 88 -16.83 10.37 -2.77
C ASP A 88 -17.12 11.24 -1.56
#